data_50e6ff677af1635758fbefb1690c1989
#
_entry.id   50e6ff677af1635758fbefb1690c1989
#
_cell.length_a   1.000
_cell.length_b   1.000
_cell.length_c   1.000
_cell.angle_alpha   90.00
_cell.angle_beta   90.00
_cell.angle_gamma   90.00
#
_symmetry.space_group_name_H-M   'P 1'
#
loop_
_entity.id
_entity.type
_entity.pdbx_description
1 polymer ?
#
loop_
_entity_poly.entity_id
_entity_poly.type
_entity_poly.pdbx_seq_one_letter_code
_entity_poly.pdbx_strand_id
1 'polypeptide(L)'
;MSAEVARLRRLFEHDAWANAAALASLRTGPAPDQARAWMAHIIGAEHLWLARLHQRPSELPVWPDLDLDACVARLTELAGDWMEFLASLDDDGLADGVAYRNSKGEFWTSTVGDILTHVVLHAAYHRGQIAAAVRAAGGEPAYTDFIHAVRLGLIE
;
A
#
# COMPACT_ATOMS: atom_id res chain seq x y z
N MET A 1 4.56 15.61 16.59
CA MET A 1 4.05 14.32 16.04
C MET A 1 3.81 13.39 17.21
N SER A 2 2.61 12.86 17.31
CA SER A 2 2.28 11.90 18.36
C SER A 2 3.00 10.55 18.13
N ALA A 3 3.05 9.73 19.20
CA ALA A 3 3.66 8.39 19.10
C ALA A 3 2.90 7.48 18.12
N GLU A 4 1.57 7.61 18.05
CA GLU A 4 0.75 6.79 17.15
C GLU A 4 0.92 7.21 15.69
N VAL A 5 0.91 8.50 15.38
CA VAL A 5 1.20 9.00 14.03
C VAL A 5 2.63 8.62 13.60
N ALA A 6 3.60 8.72 14.51
CA ALA A 6 4.97 8.30 14.23
C ALA A 6 5.05 6.78 13.93
N ARG A 7 4.30 5.95 14.67
CA ARG A 7 4.21 4.51 14.42
C ARG A 7 3.61 4.21 13.05
N LEU A 8 2.51 4.86 12.69
CA LEU A 8 1.87 4.70 11.39
C LEU A 8 2.81 5.15 10.25
N ARG A 9 3.51 6.27 10.43
CA ARG A 9 4.49 6.74 9.46
C ARG A 9 5.56 5.68 9.17
N ARG A 10 6.13 5.05 10.20
CA ARG A 10 7.08 3.95 10.03
C ARG A 10 6.49 2.76 9.26
N LEU A 11 5.22 2.44 9.49
CA LEU A 11 4.54 1.38 8.74
C LEU A 11 4.38 1.73 7.25
N PHE A 12 4.07 2.99 6.93
CA PHE A 12 3.98 3.44 5.53
C PHE A 12 5.35 3.56 4.85
N GLU A 13 6.40 3.93 5.57
CA GLU A 13 7.78 3.86 5.06
C GLU A 13 8.15 2.41 4.70
N HIS A 14 7.81 1.46 5.57
CA HIS A 14 7.97 0.04 5.27
C HIS A 14 7.14 -0.39 4.07
N ASP A 15 5.88 -0.01 4.02
CA ASP A 15 4.96 -0.37 2.93
C ASP A 15 5.49 0.10 1.58
N ALA A 16 5.93 1.36 1.48
CA ALA A 16 6.51 1.92 0.26
C ALA A 16 7.76 1.14 -0.18
N TRP A 17 8.68 0.86 0.73
CA TRP A 17 9.87 0.06 0.44
C TRP A 17 9.52 -1.36 0.03
N ALA A 18 8.62 -2.02 0.75
CA ALA A 18 8.23 -3.40 0.51
C ALA A 18 7.48 -3.56 -0.83
N ASN A 19 6.60 -2.63 -1.17
CA ASN A 19 5.92 -2.61 -2.46
C ASN A 19 6.93 -2.43 -3.62
N ALA A 20 7.89 -1.52 -3.47
CA ALA A 20 8.95 -1.32 -4.45
C ALA A 20 9.83 -2.56 -4.61
N ALA A 21 10.20 -3.23 -3.53
CA ALA A 21 10.98 -4.47 -3.55
C ALA A 21 10.21 -5.63 -4.22
N ALA A 22 8.92 -5.79 -3.90
CA ALA A 22 8.06 -6.78 -4.55
C ALA A 22 7.93 -6.52 -6.06
N LEU A 23 7.73 -5.26 -6.46
CA LEU A 23 7.68 -4.87 -7.86
C LEU A 23 9.01 -5.14 -8.57
N ALA A 24 10.15 -4.84 -7.95
CA ALA A 24 11.46 -5.12 -8.51
C ALA A 24 11.67 -6.62 -8.77
N SER A 25 11.17 -7.50 -7.90
CA SER A 25 11.22 -8.95 -8.12
C SER A 25 10.45 -9.38 -9.36
N LEU A 26 9.33 -8.72 -9.69
CA LEU A 26 8.54 -8.97 -10.89
C LEU A 26 9.23 -8.42 -12.15
N ARG A 27 10.00 -7.35 -12.04
CA ARG A 27 10.70 -6.74 -13.18
C ARG A 27 12.00 -7.45 -13.55
N THR A 28 12.61 -8.18 -12.63
CA THR A 28 13.90 -8.85 -12.78
C THR A 28 13.82 -10.36 -12.89
N GLY A 29 12.65 -10.95 -12.70
CA GLY A 29 12.43 -12.39 -12.72
C GLY A 29 11.07 -12.75 -13.32
N PRO A 30 10.56 -13.97 -13.03
CA PRO A 30 9.22 -14.37 -13.46
C PRO A 30 8.16 -13.41 -12.92
N ALA A 31 7.26 -12.99 -13.79
CA ALA A 31 6.14 -12.12 -13.45
C ALA A 31 4.82 -12.76 -13.91
N PRO A 32 4.31 -13.78 -13.17
CA PRO A 32 3.03 -14.39 -13.49
C PRO A 32 1.90 -13.36 -13.57
N ASP A 33 0.93 -13.57 -14.45
CA ASP A 33 -0.17 -12.63 -14.68
C ASP A 33 -0.92 -12.30 -13.38
N GLN A 34 -1.15 -13.30 -12.53
CA GLN A 34 -1.81 -13.10 -11.25
C GLN A 34 -0.99 -12.25 -10.28
N ALA A 35 0.34 -12.41 -10.25
CA ALA A 35 1.22 -11.59 -9.43
C ALA A 35 1.23 -10.13 -9.89
N ARG A 36 1.23 -9.90 -11.20
CA ARG A 36 1.10 -8.55 -11.77
C ARG A 36 -0.25 -7.93 -11.44
N ALA A 37 -1.33 -8.71 -11.50
CA ALA A 37 -2.67 -8.26 -11.11
C ALA A 37 -2.73 -7.87 -9.63
N TRP A 38 -2.14 -8.63 -8.72
CA TRP A 38 -2.06 -8.27 -7.30
C TRP A 38 -1.23 -7.01 -7.05
N MET A 39 -0.12 -6.82 -7.76
CA MET A 39 0.66 -5.58 -7.66
C MET A 39 -0.16 -4.36 -8.09
N ALA A 40 -0.84 -4.45 -9.23
CA ALA A 40 -1.73 -3.40 -9.70
C ALA A 40 -2.89 -3.16 -8.71
N HIS A 41 -3.43 -4.22 -8.09
CA HIS A 41 -4.47 -4.11 -7.07
C HIS A 41 -4.00 -3.42 -5.80
N ILE A 42 -2.79 -3.69 -5.31
CA ILE A 42 -2.20 -2.94 -4.19
C ILE A 42 -2.24 -1.44 -4.50
N ILE A 43 -1.79 -1.04 -5.67
CA ILE A 43 -1.78 0.36 -6.12
C ILE A 43 -3.20 0.93 -6.21
N GLY A 44 -4.12 0.21 -6.84
CA GLY A 44 -5.52 0.63 -6.96
C GLY A 44 -6.21 0.79 -5.61
N ALA A 45 -5.95 -0.10 -4.67
CA ALA A 45 -6.49 -0.05 -3.31
C ALA A 45 -5.92 1.13 -2.52
N GLU A 46 -4.62 1.39 -2.59
CA GLU A 46 -4.00 2.54 -1.93
C GLU A 46 -4.53 3.87 -2.48
N HIS A 47 -4.65 3.99 -3.79
CA HIS A 47 -5.28 5.15 -4.43
C HIS A 47 -6.73 5.36 -3.96
N LEU A 48 -7.51 4.28 -3.91
CA LEU A 48 -8.90 4.35 -3.47
C LEU A 48 -9.01 4.85 -2.03
N TRP A 49 -8.22 4.29 -1.11
CA TRP A 49 -8.28 4.69 0.29
C TRP A 49 -7.79 6.12 0.52
N LEU A 50 -6.74 6.54 -0.18
CA LEU A 50 -6.27 7.93 -0.12
C LEU A 50 -7.33 8.89 -0.68
N ALA A 51 -7.99 8.54 -1.78
CA ALA A 51 -9.10 9.32 -2.32
C ALA A 51 -10.27 9.43 -1.34
N ARG A 52 -10.62 8.34 -0.65
CA ARG A 52 -11.66 8.34 0.41
C ARG A 52 -11.28 9.25 1.59
N LEU A 53 -10.03 9.22 2.02
CA LEU A 53 -9.52 10.10 3.07
C LEU A 53 -9.63 11.58 2.67
N HIS A 54 -9.39 11.89 1.40
CA HIS A 54 -9.55 13.23 0.85
C HIS A 54 -10.97 13.57 0.38
N GLN A 55 -11.93 12.64 0.56
CA GLN A 55 -13.33 12.81 0.10
C GLN A 55 -13.43 13.18 -1.38
N ARG A 56 -12.63 12.55 -2.22
CA ARG A 56 -12.62 12.74 -3.68
C ARG A 56 -12.78 11.40 -4.40
N PRO A 57 -13.21 11.37 -5.68
CA PRO A 57 -13.24 10.15 -6.48
C PRO A 57 -11.83 9.59 -6.68
N SER A 58 -11.72 8.25 -6.72
CA SER A 58 -10.47 7.60 -7.12
C SER A 58 -10.28 7.69 -8.64
N GLU A 59 -9.07 8.00 -9.08
CA GLU A 59 -8.70 8.02 -10.49
C GLU A 59 -8.47 6.62 -11.07
N LEU A 60 -8.26 5.62 -10.21
CA LEU A 60 -8.02 4.24 -10.61
C LEU A 60 -9.15 3.33 -10.12
N PRO A 61 -9.51 2.30 -10.91
CA PRO A 61 -10.36 1.22 -10.41
C PRO A 61 -9.59 0.40 -9.35
N VAL A 62 -10.31 -0.41 -8.58
CA VAL A 62 -9.73 -1.28 -7.53
C VAL A 62 -8.77 -2.32 -8.11
N TRP A 63 -9.02 -2.76 -9.33
CA TRP A 63 -8.18 -3.67 -10.13
C TRP A 63 -7.76 -2.98 -11.42
N PRO A 64 -6.79 -2.05 -11.37
CA PRO A 64 -6.38 -1.31 -12.55
C PRO A 64 -5.56 -2.19 -13.50
N ASP A 65 -5.62 -1.90 -14.78
CA ASP A 65 -4.75 -2.49 -15.79
C ASP A 65 -3.48 -1.65 -15.91
N LEU A 66 -2.44 -2.02 -15.16
CA LEU A 66 -1.16 -1.34 -15.12
C LEU A 66 -0.06 -2.31 -15.54
N ASP A 67 0.79 -1.90 -16.49
CA ASP A 67 2.05 -2.59 -16.73
C ASP A 67 3.07 -2.30 -15.60
N LEU A 68 4.19 -3.02 -15.58
CA LEU A 68 5.17 -2.89 -14.50
C LEU A 68 5.83 -1.52 -14.46
N ASP A 69 6.01 -0.85 -15.59
CA ASP A 69 6.58 0.50 -15.63
C ASP A 69 5.60 1.55 -15.09
N ALA A 70 4.32 1.42 -15.43
CA ALA A 70 3.26 2.24 -14.82
C ALA A 70 3.15 2.01 -13.31
N CYS A 71 3.35 0.78 -12.83
CA CYS A 71 3.41 0.48 -11.40
C CYS A 71 4.55 1.23 -10.70
N VAL A 72 5.75 1.33 -11.30
CA VAL A 72 6.87 2.10 -10.73
C VAL A 72 6.47 3.56 -10.52
N ALA A 73 5.91 4.20 -11.54
CA ALA A 73 5.49 5.60 -11.46
C ALA A 73 4.44 5.81 -10.36
N ARG A 74 3.42 4.94 -10.32
CA ARG A 74 2.33 5.05 -9.34
C ARG A 74 2.78 4.80 -7.90
N LEU A 75 3.66 3.84 -7.66
CA LEU A 75 4.21 3.62 -6.31
C LEU A 75 5.05 4.80 -5.83
N THR A 76 5.80 5.45 -6.72
CA THR A 76 6.58 6.63 -6.37
C THR A 76 5.67 7.80 -5.97
N GLU A 77 4.60 8.04 -6.71
CA GLU A 77 3.61 9.07 -6.38
C GLU A 77 2.93 8.76 -5.02
N LEU A 78 2.43 7.54 -4.85
CA LEU A 78 1.75 7.12 -3.61
C LEU A 78 2.64 7.25 -2.37
N ALA A 79 3.92 6.92 -2.47
CA ALA A 79 4.85 7.07 -1.34
C ALA A 79 4.93 8.52 -0.87
N GLY A 80 4.98 9.47 -1.80
CA GLY A 80 4.95 10.90 -1.49
C GLY A 80 3.63 11.36 -0.89
N ASP A 81 2.52 10.97 -1.52
CA ASP A 81 1.17 11.35 -1.11
C ASP A 81 0.83 10.85 0.30
N TRP A 82 1.21 9.61 0.63
CA TRP A 82 1.03 9.06 1.97
C TRP A 82 1.85 9.81 3.02
N MET A 83 3.11 10.15 2.71
CA MET A 83 3.94 10.91 3.65
C MET A 83 3.38 12.31 3.89
N GLU A 84 2.87 12.97 2.86
CA GLU A 84 2.20 14.27 2.96
C GLU A 84 0.93 14.19 3.81
N PHE A 85 0.09 13.18 3.56
CA PHE A 85 -1.12 12.95 4.34
C PHE A 85 -0.80 12.72 5.82
N LEU A 86 0.14 11.82 6.13
CA LEU A 86 0.56 11.51 7.50
C LEU A 86 1.18 12.72 8.22
N ALA A 87 1.90 13.58 7.50
CA ALA A 87 2.46 14.79 8.07
C ALA A 87 1.39 15.83 8.48
N SER A 88 0.19 15.74 7.89
CA SER A 88 -0.94 16.62 8.21
C SER A 88 -1.76 16.16 9.44
N LEU A 89 -1.48 14.95 9.96
CA LEU A 89 -2.28 14.34 11.03
C LEU A 89 -1.74 14.64 12.42
N ASP A 90 -2.67 14.72 13.34
CA ASP A 90 -2.47 14.62 14.79
C ASP A 90 -3.33 13.48 15.36
N ASP A 91 -3.29 13.28 16.68
CA ASP A 91 -4.05 12.20 17.32
C ASP A 91 -5.56 12.39 17.21
N ASP A 92 -6.05 13.61 17.24
CA ASP A 92 -7.48 13.89 17.08
C ASP A 92 -7.93 13.52 15.67
N GLY A 93 -7.14 13.86 14.65
CA GLY A 93 -7.39 13.50 13.27
C GLY A 93 -7.43 11.98 13.01
N LEU A 94 -6.71 11.16 13.79
CA LEU A 94 -6.78 9.69 13.70
C LEU A 94 -8.15 9.14 14.11
N ALA A 95 -8.85 9.83 15.01
CA ALA A 95 -10.18 9.43 15.48
C ALA A 95 -11.32 9.91 14.56
N ASP A 96 -11.04 10.79 13.61
CA ASP A 96 -12.05 11.31 12.69
C ASP A 96 -12.67 10.20 11.86
N GLY A 97 -14.02 10.27 11.71
CA GLY A 97 -14.79 9.35 10.89
C GLY A 97 -14.77 9.73 9.41
N VAL A 98 -14.50 8.77 8.56
CA VAL A 98 -14.52 8.89 7.10
C VAL A 98 -15.68 8.09 6.55
N ALA A 99 -16.64 8.76 5.91
CA ALA A 99 -17.77 8.11 5.25
C ALA A 99 -17.42 7.75 3.81
N TYR A 100 -17.79 6.55 3.37
CA TYR A 100 -17.54 6.06 2.03
C TYR A 100 -18.55 4.99 1.61
N ARG A 101 -18.58 4.69 0.32
CA ARG A 101 -19.24 3.49 -0.22
C ARG A 101 -18.19 2.42 -0.53
N ASN A 102 -18.48 1.17 -0.15
CA ASN A 102 -17.67 0.06 -0.58
C ASN A 102 -17.99 -0.37 -2.04
N SER A 103 -17.28 -1.39 -2.55
CA SER A 103 -17.48 -1.90 -3.91
C SER A 103 -18.86 -2.50 -4.17
N LYS A 104 -19.64 -2.81 -3.12
CA LYS A 104 -21.03 -3.28 -3.19
C LYS A 104 -22.06 -2.15 -3.16
N GLY A 105 -21.61 -0.89 -3.04
CA GLY A 105 -22.47 0.27 -2.91
C GLY A 105 -23.03 0.52 -1.51
N GLU A 106 -22.56 -0.22 -0.51
CA GLU A 106 -22.97 -0.07 0.89
C GLU A 106 -22.26 1.12 1.54
N PHE A 107 -22.99 1.88 2.37
CA PHE A 107 -22.42 2.99 3.13
C PHE A 107 -21.75 2.51 4.41
N TRP A 108 -20.54 2.99 4.64
CA TRP A 108 -19.75 2.73 5.83
C TRP A 108 -19.08 4.01 6.34
N THR A 109 -18.73 3.99 7.62
CA THR A 109 -17.86 4.99 8.22
C THR A 109 -16.77 4.25 9.01
N SER A 110 -15.52 4.61 8.76
CA SER A 110 -14.36 4.08 9.48
C SER A 110 -13.48 5.22 9.95
N THR A 111 -12.74 5.02 11.03
CA THR A 111 -11.80 6.05 11.49
C THR A 111 -10.60 6.14 10.55
N VAL A 112 -9.96 7.31 10.51
CA VAL A 112 -8.70 7.50 9.77
C VAL A 112 -7.66 6.47 10.22
N GLY A 113 -7.51 6.27 11.53
CA GLY A 113 -6.55 5.29 12.08
C GLY A 113 -6.80 3.85 11.62
N ASP A 114 -8.07 3.42 11.59
CA ASP A 114 -8.43 2.08 11.09
C ASP A 114 -8.16 1.93 9.59
N ILE A 115 -8.46 2.97 8.80
CA ILE A 115 -8.18 3.00 7.37
C ILE A 115 -6.67 2.86 7.12
N LEU A 116 -5.85 3.67 7.79
CA LEU A 116 -4.39 3.61 7.64
C LEU A 116 -3.83 2.24 8.02
N THR A 117 -4.32 1.66 9.10
CA THR A 117 -3.94 0.31 9.53
C THR A 117 -4.35 -0.73 8.48
N HIS A 118 -5.59 -0.63 7.96
CA HIS A 118 -6.08 -1.51 6.91
C HIS A 118 -5.20 -1.45 5.66
N VAL A 119 -4.80 -0.27 5.20
CA VAL A 119 -4.00 -0.10 3.98
C VAL A 119 -2.70 -0.90 4.06
N VAL A 120 -1.94 -0.76 5.14
CA VAL A 120 -0.66 -1.47 5.27
C VAL A 120 -0.83 -2.98 5.44
N LEU A 121 -1.86 -3.43 6.15
CA LEU A 121 -2.17 -4.86 6.30
C LEU A 121 -2.63 -5.49 4.98
N HIS A 122 -3.46 -4.79 4.23
CA HIS A 122 -3.96 -5.24 2.93
C HIS A 122 -2.81 -5.38 1.92
N ALA A 123 -1.92 -4.40 1.83
CA ALA A 123 -0.76 -4.48 0.95
C ALA A 123 0.17 -5.64 1.35
N ALA A 124 0.44 -5.84 2.64
CA ALA A 124 1.24 -6.95 3.14
C ALA A 124 0.63 -8.32 2.80
N TYR A 125 -0.69 -8.46 2.91
CA TYR A 125 -1.40 -9.67 2.51
C TYR A 125 -1.17 -10.02 1.03
N HIS A 126 -1.32 -9.05 0.14
CA HIS A 126 -1.11 -9.26 -1.29
C HIS A 126 0.37 -9.41 -1.68
N ARG A 127 1.30 -8.76 -0.98
CA ARG A 127 2.73 -9.03 -1.17
C ARG A 127 3.10 -10.48 -0.86
N GLY A 128 2.47 -11.08 0.15
CA GLY A 128 2.63 -12.50 0.45
C GLY A 128 2.15 -13.41 -0.69
N GLN A 129 1.04 -13.06 -1.34
CA GLN A 129 0.53 -13.78 -2.51
C GLN A 129 1.48 -13.61 -3.71
N ILE A 130 2.00 -12.42 -3.95
CA ILE A 130 3.00 -12.15 -5.00
C ILE A 130 4.24 -13.01 -4.77
N ALA A 131 4.77 -13.03 -3.54
CA ALA A 131 5.94 -13.82 -3.19
C ALA A 131 5.73 -15.32 -3.44
N ALA A 132 4.55 -15.85 -3.08
CA ALA A 132 4.19 -17.24 -3.34
C ALA A 132 4.12 -17.55 -4.83
N ALA A 133 3.53 -16.66 -5.65
CA ALA A 133 3.44 -16.83 -7.09
C ALA A 133 4.81 -16.77 -7.78
N VAL A 134 5.68 -15.84 -7.38
CA VAL A 134 7.05 -15.74 -7.88
C VAL A 134 7.84 -17.01 -7.58
N ARG A 135 7.74 -17.53 -6.34
CA ARG A 135 8.41 -18.78 -5.95
C ARG A 135 7.89 -19.97 -6.74
N ALA A 136 6.57 -20.09 -6.93
CA ALA A 136 5.96 -21.16 -7.71
C ALA A 136 6.39 -21.13 -9.18
N ALA A 137 6.73 -19.95 -9.72
CA ALA A 137 7.25 -19.77 -11.07
C ALA A 137 8.77 -19.97 -11.18
N GLY A 138 9.45 -20.41 -10.12
CA GLY A 138 10.89 -20.66 -10.09
C GLY A 138 11.74 -19.41 -9.87
N GLY A 139 11.15 -18.27 -9.52
CA GLY A 139 11.85 -17.04 -9.18
C GLY A 139 12.18 -16.93 -7.68
N GLU A 140 12.91 -15.87 -7.35
CA GLU A 140 13.24 -15.52 -5.97
C GLU A 140 12.40 -14.30 -5.55
N PRO A 141 11.47 -14.49 -4.58
CA PRO A 141 10.65 -13.39 -4.10
C PRO A 141 11.47 -12.39 -3.27
N ALA A 142 11.04 -11.14 -3.25
CA ALA A 142 11.62 -10.14 -2.38
C ALA A 142 11.40 -10.50 -0.90
N TYR A 143 12.40 -10.22 -0.06
CA TYR A 143 12.30 -10.39 1.39
C TYR A 143 11.86 -9.05 2.00
N THR A 144 10.59 -8.95 2.39
CA THR A 144 9.95 -7.69 2.76
C THR A 144 9.46 -7.61 4.22
N ASP A 145 10.00 -8.45 5.10
CA ASP A 145 9.63 -8.41 6.51
C ASP A 145 9.98 -7.06 7.15
N PHE A 146 9.05 -6.55 7.96
CA PHE A 146 9.22 -5.29 8.67
C PHE A 146 10.52 -5.25 9.49
N ILE A 147 10.79 -6.30 10.26
CA ILE A 147 11.98 -6.36 11.10
C ILE A 147 13.29 -6.39 10.28
N HIS A 148 13.24 -6.95 9.06
CA HIS A 148 14.38 -6.92 8.15
C HIS A 148 14.70 -5.49 7.70
N ALA A 149 13.68 -4.72 7.32
CA ALA A 149 13.83 -3.31 6.94
C ALA A 149 14.38 -2.46 8.09
N VAL A 150 13.93 -2.71 9.33
CA VAL A 150 14.47 -2.07 10.54
C VAL A 150 15.95 -2.38 10.73
N ARG A 151 16.34 -3.66 10.58
CA ARG A 151 17.76 -4.08 10.71
C ARG A 151 18.67 -3.48 9.65
N LEU A 152 18.15 -3.20 8.48
CA LEU A 152 18.88 -2.54 7.39
C LEU A 152 18.92 -1.01 7.53
N GLY A 153 18.23 -0.43 8.52
CA GLY A 153 18.15 1.01 8.69
C GLY A 153 17.36 1.73 7.60
N LEU A 154 16.40 1.03 6.97
CA LEU A 154 15.55 1.56 5.90
C LEU A 154 14.32 2.29 6.41
N ILE A 155 14.02 2.15 7.68
CA ILE A 155 12.89 2.76 8.39
C ILE A 155 13.39 3.41 9.67
N GLU A 156 13.04 4.68 9.88
CA GLU A 156 13.42 5.46 11.07
C GLU A 156 12.41 5.31 12.21
#